data_b46890aa780aea4b89892437bb054151
#
_entry.id   b46890aa780aea4b89892437bb054151
#
_cell.length_a   1.000
_cell.length_b   1.000
_cell.length_c   1.000
_cell.angle_alpha   90.00
_cell.angle_beta   90.00
_cell.angle_gamma   90.00
#
_symmetry.space_group_name_H-M   'P 1'
#
loop_
_entity.id
_entity.type
_entity.pdbx_description
1 polymer ?
#
loop_
_entity_poly.entity_id
_entity_poly.type
_entity_poly.pdbx_seq_one_letter_code
_entity_poly.pdbx_strand_id
1 'polypeptide(L)'
;MNLREFLAVQSLEELGRRYGERLRDRLDAANAAHDGGVIADGLDSDSWIDEVGFNGEGLTDDEYFVVILAALDAVAGHRGALWCIGDGPMDHLVGRDDRLAQRFHAERGRESVAAAFRLMQEYLDGLDAGGRGWWGDEFA
;
A
#
# COMPACT_ATOMS: atom_id res chain seq x y z
N MET A 1 16.94 13.99 -3.39
CA MET A 1 15.71 14.19 -4.17
C MET A 1 14.52 14.21 -3.24
N ASN A 2 13.50 14.96 -3.57
CA ASN A 2 12.24 15.01 -2.81
C ASN A 2 11.06 14.78 -3.76
N LEU A 3 9.84 14.78 -3.20
CA LEU A 3 8.62 14.51 -3.97
C LEU A 3 8.45 15.46 -5.18
N ARG A 4 8.66 16.75 -4.99
CA ARG A 4 8.48 17.72 -6.08
C ARG A 4 9.50 17.53 -7.19
N GLU A 5 10.75 17.27 -6.84
CA GLU A 5 11.80 16.98 -7.81
C GLU A 5 11.49 15.71 -8.58
N PHE A 6 11.02 14.68 -7.88
CA PHE A 6 10.63 13.42 -8.52
C PHE A 6 9.49 13.63 -9.52
N LEU A 7 8.41 14.30 -9.10
CA LEU A 7 7.24 14.50 -9.95
C LEU A 7 7.48 15.47 -11.10
N ALA A 8 8.58 16.22 -11.08
CA ALA A 8 8.97 17.05 -12.22
C ALA A 8 9.45 16.21 -13.41
N VAL A 9 9.90 14.97 -13.17
CA VAL A 9 10.47 14.09 -14.21
C VAL A 9 9.84 12.71 -14.26
N GLN A 10 9.03 12.32 -13.26
CA GLN A 10 8.39 11.01 -13.18
C GLN A 10 6.91 11.15 -12.86
N SER A 11 6.16 10.05 -13.00
CA SER A 11 4.72 10.02 -12.78
C SER A 11 4.37 9.56 -11.36
N LEU A 12 3.10 9.76 -11.00
CA LEU A 12 2.54 9.22 -9.75
C LEU A 12 2.56 7.69 -9.76
N GLU A 13 2.30 7.08 -10.89
CA GLU A 13 2.35 5.62 -11.05
C GLU A 13 3.76 5.09 -10.80
N GLU A 14 4.78 5.79 -11.29
CA GLU A 14 6.17 5.42 -11.03
C GLU A 14 6.53 5.56 -9.55
N LEU A 15 6.02 6.59 -8.89
CA LEU A 15 6.19 6.76 -7.45
C LEU A 15 5.58 5.57 -6.69
N GLY A 16 4.36 5.18 -7.05
CA GLY A 16 3.68 4.03 -6.45
C GLY A 16 4.43 2.73 -6.69
N ARG A 17 4.92 2.51 -7.90
CA ARG A 17 5.72 1.34 -8.25
C ARG A 17 6.97 1.25 -7.36
N ARG A 18 7.69 2.34 -7.24
CA ARG A 18 8.91 2.36 -6.40
C ARG A 18 8.60 2.11 -4.93
N TYR A 19 7.54 2.72 -4.43
CA TYR A 19 7.11 2.49 -3.06
C TYR A 19 6.80 1.01 -2.82
N GLY A 20 6.00 0.41 -3.70
CA GLY A 20 5.65 -1.00 -3.60
C GLY A 20 6.86 -1.93 -3.63
N GLU A 21 7.78 -1.70 -4.56
CA GLU A 21 9.00 -2.50 -4.68
C GLU A 21 9.90 -2.36 -3.44
N ARG A 22 10.05 -1.14 -2.91
CA ARG A 22 10.83 -0.90 -1.69
C ARG A 22 10.21 -1.61 -0.49
N LEU A 23 8.88 -1.57 -0.36
CA LEU A 23 8.17 -2.27 0.71
C LEU A 23 8.38 -3.78 0.61
N ARG A 24 8.21 -4.35 -0.58
CA ARG A 24 8.44 -5.78 -0.82
C ARG A 24 9.86 -6.18 -0.46
N ASP A 25 10.85 -5.43 -0.91
CA ASP A 25 12.26 -5.74 -0.66
C ASP A 25 12.58 -5.66 0.83
N ARG A 26 11.99 -4.70 1.54
CA ARG A 26 12.16 -4.56 2.99
C ARG A 26 11.54 -5.73 3.74
N LEU A 27 10.36 -6.19 3.33
CA LEU A 27 9.70 -7.34 3.94
C LEU A 27 10.50 -8.61 3.69
N ASP A 28 11.01 -8.79 2.47
CA ASP A 28 11.86 -9.94 2.13
C ASP A 28 13.16 -9.93 2.96
N ALA A 29 13.77 -8.76 3.14
CA ALA A 29 14.96 -8.63 3.96
C ALA A 29 14.66 -8.92 5.44
N ALA A 30 13.50 -8.49 5.95
CA ALA A 30 13.08 -8.77 7.32
C ALA A 30 12.85 -10.27 7.53
N ASN A 31 12.23 -10.95 6.56
CA ASN A 31 12.04 -12.41 6.61
C ASN A 31 13.39 -13.14 6.59
N ALA A 32 14.31 -12.72 5.74
CA ALA A 32 15.66 -13.30 5.67
C ALA A 32 16.43 -13.09 6.98
N ALA A 33 16.27 -11.92 7.62
CA ALA A 33 16.89 -11.64 8.92
C ALA A 33 16.31 -12.51 10.03
N HIS A 34 14.99 -12.77 9.99
CA HIS A 34 14.34 -13.69 10.94
C HIS A 34 14.92 -15.11 10.82
N ASP A 35 15.28 -15.51 9.60
CA ASP A 35 15.90 -16.80 9.30
C ASP A 35 17.43 -16.77 9.48
N GLY A 36 17.99 -15.73 10.10
CA GLY A 36 19.42 -15.58 10.36
C GLY A 36 20.14 -14.63 9.42
N GLY A 37 19.44 -13.94 8.54
CA GLY A 37 20.00 -12.90 7.69
C GLY A 37 20.24 -11.59 8.42
N VAL A 38 20.85 -10.63 7.73
CA VAL A 38 21.10 -9.29 8.28
C VAL A 38 20.16 -8.29 7.60
N ILE A 39 19.40 -7.54 8.40
CA ILE A 39 18.62 -6.42 7.87
C ILE A 39 19.60 -5.27 7.61
N ALA A 40 19.67 -4.82 6.37
CA ALA A 40 20.36 -3.60 6.04
C ALA A 40 19.56 -2.43 6.61
N ASP A 41 20.04 -1.86 7.70
CA ASP A 41 19.44 -0.72 8.37
C ASP A 41 19.83 0.51 7.56
N GLY A 42 19.04 0.84 6.52
CA GLY A 42 19.48 1.93 5.67
C GLY A 42 18.42 3.01 5.49
N LEU A 43 18.66 4.15 6.15
CA LEU A 43 18.19 5.43 5.64
C LEU A 43 19.00 5.70 4.37
N ASP A 44 18.48 5.30 3.22
CA ASP A 44 19.07 5.63 1.93
C ASP A 44 18.52 6.96 1.41
N SER A 45 19.04 7.44 0.29
CA SER A 45 18.64 8.71 -0.31
C SER A 45 17.17 8.71 -0.79
N ASP A 46 16.55 7.54 -0.89
CA ASP A 46 15.18 7.37 -1.37
C ASP A 46 14.18 7.05 -0.24
N SER A 47 14.61 7.16 1.03
CA SER A 47 13.75 6.88 2.18
C SER A 47 12.50 7.78 2.22
N TRP A 48 12.55 8.96 1.59
CA TRP A 48 11.39 9.85 1.47
C TRP A 48 10.22 9.17 0.73
N ILE A 49 10.50 8.22 -0.18
CA ILE A 49 9.48 7.47 -0.91
C ILE A 49 8.64 6.64 0.06
N ASP A 50 9.28 6.06 1.07
CA ASP A 50 8.59 5.24 2.06
C ASP A 50 7.61 6.07 2.89
N GLU A 51 8.00 7.28 3.27
CA GLU A 51 7.13 8.18 4.02
C GLU A 51 5.95 8.66 3.19
N VAL A 52 6.21 9.09 1.96
CA VAL A 52 5.15 9.55 1.06
C VAL A 52 4.20 8.40 0.72
N GLY A 53 4.74 7.22 0.44
CA GLY A 53 3.92 6.05 0.13
C GLY A 53 3.06 5.60 1.30
N PHE A 54 3.58 5.71 2.53
CA PHE A 54 2.85 5.27 3.71
C PHE A 54 1.73 6.23 4.11
N ASN A 55 1.96 7.53 4.09
CA ASN A 55 0.99 8.51 4.60
C ASN A 55 0.48 9.52 3.57
N GLY A 56 1.02 9.53 2.37
CA GLY A 56 0.59 10.44 1.30
C GLY A 56 0.95 11.89 1.52
N GLU A 57 1.93 12.17 2.39
CA GLU A 57 2.33 13.54 2.68
C GLU A 57 2.77 14.28 1.42
N GLY A 58 2.17 15.46 1.20
CA GLY A 58 2.46 16.27 0.01
C GLY A 58 1.63 15.91 -1.22
N LEU A 59 0.78 14.90 -1.13
CA LEU A 59 -0.12 14.48 -2.21
C LEU A 59 -1.57 14.85 -1.86
N THR A 60 -2.36 15.17 -2.90
CA THR A 60 -3.81 15.24 -2.73
C THR A 60 -4.36 13.82 -2.55
N ASP A 61 -5.61 13.71 -2.08
CA ASP A 61 -6.24 12.40 -1.93
C ASP A 61 -6.35 11.66 -3.27
N ASP A 62 -6.66 12.37 -4.36
CA ASP A 62 -6.72 11.78 -5.70
C ASP A 62 -5.34 11.30 -6.17
N GLU A 63 -4.30 12.07 -5.92
CA GLU A 63 -2.93 11.69 -6.25
C GLU A 63 -2.49 10.47 -5.45
N TYR A 64 -2.79 10.48 -4.16
CA TYR A 64 -2.45 9.36 -3.29
C TYR A 64 -3.17 8.08 -3.69
N PHE A 65 -4.42 8.18 -4.11
CA PHE A 65 -5.17 7.05 -4.65
C PHE A 65 -4.43 6.39 -5.82
N VAL A 66 -3.93 7.19 -6.76
CA VAL A 66 -3.15 6.70 -7.90
C VAL A 66 -1.87 5.99 -7.45
N VAL A 67 -1.16 6.58 -6.50
CA VAL A 67 0.08 6.01 -5.94
C VAL A 67 -0.21 4.65 -5.28
N ILE A 68 -1.29 4.54 -4.51
CA ILE A 68 -1.67 3.30 -3.84
C ILE A 68 -1.99 2.19 -4.86
N LEU A 69 -2.77 2.51 -5.90
CA LEU A 69 -3.09 1.51 -6.93
C LEU A 69 -1.84 1.00 -7.63
N ALA A 70 -0.93 1.90 -7.99
CA ALA A 70 0.33 1.51 -8.62
C ALA A 70 1.21 0.66 -7.69
N ALA A 71 1.22 0.99 -6.39
CA ALA A 71 1.96 0.22 -5.41
C ALA A 71 1.39 -1.19 -5.26
N LEU A 72 0.06 -1.34 -5.22
CA LEU A 72 -0.59 -2.65 -5.18
C LEU A 72 -0.22 -3.50 -6.39
N ASP A 73 -0.26 -2.91 -7.58
CA ASP A 73 0.09 -3.62 -8.81
C ASP A 73 1.57 -4.06 -8.81
N ALA A 74 2.45 -3.22 -8.26
CA ALA A 74 3.88 -3.53 -8.18
C ALA A 74 4.19 -4.71 -7.25
N VAL A 75 3.33 -4.96 -6.27
CA VAL A 75 3.52 -6.06 -5.30
C VAL A 75 2.51 -7.18 -5.49
N ALA A 76 1.86 -7.25 -6.64
CA ALA A 76 0.90 -8.31 -6.94
C ALA A 76 1.56 -9.68 -6.72
N GLY A 77 0.88 -10.56 -5.99
CA GLY A 77 1.41 -11.87 -5.63
C GLY A 77 2.23 -11.91 -4.34
N HIS A 78 2.62 -10.78 -3.79
CA HIS A 78 3.34 -10.73 -2.50
C HIS A 78 2.36 -10.44 -1.37
N ARG A 79 1.93 -11.48 -0.65
CA ARG A 79 0.89 -11.39 0.39
C ARG A 79 1.21 -10.35 1.45
N GLY A 80 2.42 -10.37 1.98
CA GLY A 80 2.83 -9.44 3.05
C GLY A 80 2.76 -7.99 2.63
N ALA A 81 3.25 -7.67 1.44
CA ALA A 81 3.22 -6.30 0.92
C ALA A 81 1.79 -5.84 0.61
N LEU A 82 0.98 -6.71 -0.01
CA LEU A 82 -0.44 -6.40 -0.26
C LEU A 82 -1.19 -6.09 1.03
N TRP A 83 -0.98 -6.92 2.05
CA TRP A 83 -1.62 -6.68 3.36
C TRP A 83 -1.15 -5.37 3.99
N CYS A 84 0.15 -5.08 3.95
CA CYS A 84 0.69 -3.84 4.50
C CYS A 84 0.11 -2.59 3.81
N ILE A 85 -0.06 -2.63 2.49
CA ILE A 85 -0.66 -1.52 1.76
C ILE A 85 -2.14 -1.39 2.09
N GLY A 86 -2.85 -2.51 2.21
CA GLY A 86 -4.26 -2.53 2.58
C GLY A 86 -4.52 -1.98 3.98
N ASP A 87 -3.79 -2.49 4.96
CA ASP A 87 -3.93 -2.10 6.37
C ASP A 87 -3.31 -0.73 6.68
N GLY A 88 -2.39 -0.27 5.87
CA GLY A 88 -1.72 1.01 6.03
C GLY A 88 -2.28 2.10 5.12
N PRO A 89 -1.63 2.33 3.96
CA PRO A 89 -2.01 3.43 3.06
C PRO A 89 -3.47 3.46 2.64
N MET A 90 -4.05 2.33 2.25
CA MET A 90 -5.44 2.28 1.82
C MET A 90 -6.39 2.67 2.96
N ASP A 91 -6.21 2.05 4.11
CA ASP A 91 -7.04 2.30 5.29
C ASP A 91 -6.90 3.74 5.76
N HIS A 92 -5.68 4.27 5.74
CA HIS A 92 -5.39 5.65 6.10
C HIS A 92 -6.12 6.63 5.17
N LEU A 93 -6.07 6.40 3.87
CA LEU A 93 -6.71 7.27 2.89
C LEU A 93 -8.24 7.24 3.01
N VAL A 94 -8.82 6.05 3.18
CA VAL A 94 -10.27 5.89 3.39
C VAL A 94 -10.71 6.57 4.69
N GLY A 95 -9.88 6.55 5.73
CA GLY A 95 -10.16 7.26 6.97
C GLY A 95 -10.19 8.78 6.82
N ARG A 96 -9.48 9.32 5.81
CA ARG A 96 -9.50 10.76 5.50
C ARG A 96 -10.69 11.17 4.66
N ASP A 97 -11.15 10.29 3.77
CA ASP A 97 -12.26 10.55 2.86
C ASP A 97 -12.94 9.21 2.51
N ASP A 98 -14.07 8.94 3.14
CA ASP A 98 -14.78 7.68 3.00
C ASP A 98 -15.32 7.43 1.58
N ARG A 99 -15.45 8.47 0.75
CA ARG A 99 -15.82 8.30 -0.66
C ARG A 99 -14.79 7.47 -1.42
N LEU A 100 -13.55 7.45 -0.92
CA LEU A 100 -12.49 6.68 -1.55
C LEU A 100 -12.66 5.17 -1.36
N ALA A 101 -13.42 4.74 -0.35
CA ALA A 101 -13.80 3.33 -0.22
C ALA A 101 -14.53 2.85 -1.47
N GLN A 102 -15.48 3.64 -1.97
CA GLN A 102 -16.21 3.31 -3.21
C GLN A 102 -15.29 3.30 -4.42
N ARG A 103 -14.32 4.20 -4.47
CA ARG A 103 -13.34 4.23 -5.57
C ARG A 103 -12.47 2.97 -5.57
N PHE A 104 -12.03 2.50 -4.40
CA PHE A 104 -11.30 1.24 -4.30
C PHE A 104 -12.18 0.05 -4.70
N HIS A 105 -13.44 0.05 -4.30
CA HIS A 105 -14.39 -0.97 -4.73
C HIS A 105 -14.57 -0.99 -6.25
N ALA A 106 -14.59 0.17 -6.89
CA ALA A 106 -14.68 0.26 -8.34
C ALA A 106 -13.47 -0.36 -9.04
N GLU A 107 -12.33 -0.44 -8.35
CA GLU A 107 -11.10 -1.04 -8.87
C GLU A 107 -10.93 -2.51 -8.49
N ARG A 108 -11.94 -3.14 -7.88
CA ARG A 108 -11.86 -4.54 -7.41
C ARG A 108 -11.71 -5.57 -8.54
N GLY A 109 -11.89 -5.15 -9.79
CA GLY A 109 -11.55 -5.98 -10.95
C GLY A 109 -10.05 -6.20 -11.12
N ARG A 110 -9.21 -5.36 -10.51
CA ARG A 110 -7.77 -5.57 -10.48
C ARG A 110 -7.45 -6.68 -9.49
N GLU A 111 -6.64 -7.65 -9.91
CA GLU A 111 -6.27 -8.77 -9.03
C GLU A 111 -5.57 -8.28 -7.75
N SER A 112 -4.74 -7.25 -7.85
CA SER A 112 -4.02 -6.70 -6.69
C SER A 112 -4.97 -6.12 -5.65
N VAL A 113 -6.00 -5.38 -6.08
CA VAL A 113 -7.00 -4.80 -5.18
C VAL A 113 -7.85 -5.89 -4.55
N ALA A 114 -8.33 -6.84 -5.36
CA ALA A 114 -9.12 -7.97 -4.86
C ALA A 114 -8.32 -8.79 -3.84
N ALA A 115 -7.05 -9.03 -4.11
CA ALA A 115 -6.17 -9.77 -3.20
C ALA A 115 -5.96 -9.01 -1.87
N ALA A 116 -5.78 -7.70 -1.92
CA ALA A 116 -5.66 -6.89 -0.71
C ALA A 116 -6.93 -6.97 0.14
N PHE A 117 -8.10 -6.87 -0.48
CA PHE A 117 -9.39 -7.00 0.23
C PHE A 117 -9.52 -8.37 0.90
N ARG A 118 -9.18 -9.45 0.19
CA ARG A 118 -9.22 -10.81 0.77
C ARG A 118 -8.31 -10.93 1.98
N LEU A 119 -7.11 -10.39 1.90
CA LEU A 119 -6.14 -10.45 3.00
C LEU A 119 -6.61 -9.66 4.22
N MET A 120 -7.19 -8.49 4.00
CA MET A 120 -7.75 -7.68 5.08
C MET A 120 -8.90 -8.43 5.77
N GLN A 121 -9.75 -9.11 5.00
CA GLN A 121 -10.86 -9.89 5.56
C GLN A 121 -10.34 -11.12 6.31
N GLU A 122 -9.34 -11.81 5.78
CA GLU A 122 -8.71 -12.94 6.48
C GLU A 122 -8.16 -12.52 7.85
N TYR A 123 -7.56 -11.34 7.92
CA TYR A 123 -7.05 -10.82 9.18
C TYR A 123 -8.16 -10.59 10.19
N LEU A 124 -9.28 -9.97 9.77
CA LEU A 124 -10.42 -9.76 10.67
C LEU A 124 -11.04 -11.09 11.13
N ASP A 125 -11.18 -12.04 10.22
CA ASP A 125 -11.73 -13.36 10.53
C ASP A 125 -10.85 -14.07 11.57
N GLY A 126 -9.53 -13.92 11.47
CA GLY A 126 -8.57 -14.48 12.41
C GLY A 126 -8.63 -13.88 13.80
N LEU A 127 -9.13 -12.65 13.93
CA LEU A 127 -9.32 -12.02 15.23
C LEU A 127 -10.61 -12.44 15.94
N ASP A 128 -11.43 -13.26 15.32
CA ASP A 128 -12.75 -13.68 15.84
C ASP A 128 -13.63 -12.48 16.23
N ALA A 129 -13.36 -11.35 15.59
CA ALA A 129 -14.04 -10.09 15.91
C ALA A 129 -15.43 -9.99 15.28
N GLY A 130 -15.72 -10.84 14.31
CA GLY A 130 -16.95 -10.75 13.50
C GLY A 130 -17.15 -9.35 12.94
N GLY A 131 -17.30 -9.20 11.68
CA GLY A 131 -17.52 -7.89 11.10
C GLY A 131 -16.80 -7.72 9.78
N ARG A 132 -17.06 -6.58 9.16
CA ARG A 132 -16.47 -6.22 7.87
C ARG A 132 -15.97 -4.79 7.94
N GLY A 133 -14.80 -4.57 7.38
CA GLY A 133 -14.30 -3.22 7.20
C GLY A 133 -14.91 -2.58 5.95
N TRP A 134 -14.39 -1.43 5.60
CA TRP A 134 -14.85 -0.66 4.43
C TRP A 134 -14.68 -1.42 3.10
N TRP A 135 -13.87 -2.46 3.08
CA TRP A 135 -13.65 -3.32 1.90
C TRP A 135 -14.79 -4.33 1.67
N GLY A 136 -15.71 -4.46 2.59
CA GLY A 136 -16.84 -5.38 2.47
C GLY A 136 -17.87 -4.92 1.42
N ASP A 137 -18.62 -5.88 0.87
CA ASP A 137 -19.60 -5.62 -0.20
C ASP A 137 -20.65 -4.58 0.19
N GLU A 138 -20.97 -4.47 1.47
CA GLU A 138 -21.97 -3.53 1.98
C GLU A 138 -21.54 -2.06 1.81
N PHE A 139 -20.27 -1.81 1.55
CA PHE A 139 -19.72 -0.47 1.32
C PHE A 139 -19.50 -0.19 -0.19
N ALA A 140 -19.84 -1.11 -1.02
CA ALA A 140 -19.67 -0.99 -2.47
C ALA A 140 -20.65 0.01 -3.11
#